data_25d1d4030c33b82a31e3e48639830f44
#
_entry.id   25d1d4030c33b82a31e3e48639830f44
#
_cell.length_a   1.000
_cell.length_b   1.000
_cell.length_c   1.000
_cell.angle_alpha   90.00
_cell.angle_beta   90.00
_cell.angle_gamma   90.00
#
_symmetry.space_group_name_H-M   'P 1'
#
loop_
_entity.id
_entity.type
_entity.pdbx_description
1 polymer ?
#
loop_
_entity_poly.entity_id
_entity_poly.type
_entity_poly.pdbx_seq_one_letter_code
_entity_poly.pdbx_strand_id
1 'polypeptide(L)'
;MKRLSDSWKRGRPDIVHFALMEALSTPLFMNMMLRVYVHTINDKIIAIADNLRIPKSYFRFERLMVSLFRDNLIKSNEGAILMELSDGTFADLVDIIKPDMVIGLSSVGVQSNAQKVAENAQSADHSSLVVGGFAKGHFSENVTTSLGPTYSISNIALEAHVVIARILYECEKLLEKGIDHEGDKKSRQIGA
;
A
#
# COMPACT_ATOMS: atom_id res chain seq x y z
N MET A 1 -18.76 26.97 -10.92
CA MET A 1 -18.18 25.62 -10.88
C MET A 1 -18.93 24.80 -9.85
N LYS A 2 -19.52 23.65 -10.24
CA LYS A 2 -20.09 22.71 -9.26
C LYS A 2 -18.94 22.22 -8.37
N ARG A 3 -19.08 22.35 -7.04
CA ARG A 3 -18.12 21.76 -6.10
C ARG A 3 -18.18 20.25 -6.27
N LEU A 4 -17.04 19.63 -6.53
CA LEU A 4 -16.93 18.17 -6.57
C LEU A 4 -17.29 17.61 -5.19
N SER A 5 -17.99 16.46 -5.15
CA SER A 5 -18.23 15.73 -3.91
C SER A 5 -16.89 15.42 -3.24
N ASP A 6 -16.87 15.42 -1.90
CA ASP A 6 -15.67 15.12 -1.10
C ASP A 6 -14.43 15.93 -1.50
N SER A 7 -14.63 17.21 -1.85
CA SER A 7 -13.54 18.10 -2.30
C SER A 7 -12.35 18.18 -1.31
N TRP A 8 -12.57 17.94 -0.02
CA TRP A 8 -11.52 17.91 1.02
C TRP A 8 -10.60 16.69 0.95
N LYS A 9 -11.02 15.61 0.29
CA LYS A 9 -10.21 14.41 0.03
C LYS A 9 -9.45 14.49 -1.29
N ARG A 10 -9.74 15.48 -2.14
CA ARG A 10 -9.21 15.61 -3.50
C ARG A 10 -8.10 16.65 -3.59
N GLY A 11 -7.39 16.63 -4.72
CA GLY A 11 -6.43 17.69 -5.08
C GLY A 11 -5.07 17.60 -4.41
N ARG A 12 -4.73 16.45 -3.80
CA ARG A 12 -3.42 16.20 -3.16
C ARG A 12 -2.76 14.93 -3.71
N PRO A 13 -2.46 14.89 -5.03
CA PRO A 13 -1.77 13.74 -5.63
C PRO A 13 -0.32 13.60 -5.12
N ASP A 14 0.24 14.63 -4.50
CA ASP A 14 1.52 14.59 -3.79
C ASP A 14 1.52 13.58 -2.62
N ILE A 15 0.41 13.41 -1.89
CA ILE A 15 0.30 12.40 -0.83
C ILE A 15 0.47 11.00 -1.43
N VAL A 16 -0.17 10.72 -2.56
CA VAL A 16 -0.03 9.44 -3.27
C VAL A 16 1.39 9.27 -3.80
N HIS A 17 1.99 10.34 -4.33
CA HIS A 17 3.37 10.33 -4.81
C HIS A 17 4.35 9.94 -3.69
N PHE A 18 4.28 10.60 -2.53
CA PHE A 18 5.14 10.26 -1.37
C PHE A 18 4.89 8.84 -0.87
N ALA A 19 3.63 8.42 -0.78
CA ALA A 19 3.27 7.07 -0.38
C ALA A 19 3.86 6.01 -1.31
N LEU A 20 3.75 6.21 -2.62
CA LEU A 20 4.33 5.31 -3.62
C LEU A 20 5.87 5.36 -3.61
N MET A 21 6.47 6.54 -3.47
CA MET A 21 7.93 6.67 -3.34
C MET A 21 8.46 5.83 -2.17
N GLU A 22 7.76 5.85 -1.05
CA GLU A 22 8.13 5.07 0.13
C GLU A 22 7.95 3.57 -0.13
N ALA A 23 6.75 3.12 -0.51
CA ALA A 23 6.44 1.70 -0.68
C ALA A 23 7.32 1.02 -1.75
N LEU A 24 7.50 1.68 -2.91
CA LEU A 24 8.24 1.13 -4.04
C LEU A 24 9.78 1.19 -3.89
N SER A 25 10.26 1.81 -2.81
CA SER A 25 11.70 1.89 -2.49
C SER A 25 12.13 0.89 -1.41
N THR A 26 11.21 0.09 -0.88
CA THR A 26 11.49 -0.88 0.18
C THR A 26 12.12 -2.17 -0.36
N PRO A 27 12.94 -2.86 0.43
CA PRO A 27 13.41 -4.21 0.14
C PRO A 27 12.27 -5.19 -0.15
N LEU A 28 11.14 -5.09 0.55
CA LEU A 28 9.95 -5.92 0.29
C LEU A 28 9.48 -5.81 -1.15
N PHE A 29 9.35 -4.59 -1.66
CA PHE A 29 8.94 -4.38 -3.05
C PHE A 29 10.01 -4.83 -4.05
N MET A 30 11.28 -4.52 -3.79
CA MET A 30 12.39 -4.89 -4.67
C MET A 30 12.57 -6.41 -4.79
N ASN A 31 12.22 -7.16 -3.73
CA ASN A 31 12.27 -8.61 -3.69
C ASN A 31 10.94 -9.29 -4.08
N MET A 32 9.99 -8.54 -4.65
CA MET A 32 8.67 -9.04 -5.10
C MET A 32 7.81 -9.66 -3.98
N MET A 33 8.07 -9.26 -2.73
CA MET A 33 7.29 -9.69 -1.55
C MET A 33 6.16 -8.72 -1.20
N LEU A 34 6.09 -7.57 -1.88
CA LEU A 34 5.06 -6.55 -1.73
C LEU A 34 4.47 -6.22 -3.08
N ARG A 35 3.14 -6.29 -3.22
CA ARG A 35 2.40 -5.71 -4.34
C ARG A 35 1.72 -4.43 -3.90
N VAL A 36 1.68 -3.44 -4.78
CA VAL A 36 1.13 -2.12 -4.47
C VAL A 36 0.02 -1.77 -5.45
N TYR A 37 -1.09 -1.32 -4.90
CA TYR A 37 -2.25 -0.84 -5.65
C TYR A 37 -2.66 0.53 -5.13
N VAL A 38 -3.30 1.33 -5.98
CA VAL A 38 -3.95 2.57 -5.56
C VAL A 38 -5.42 2.51 -5.96
N HIS A 39 -6.31 2.59 -4.98
CA HIS A 39 -7.74 2.78 -5.23
C HIS A 39 -8.10 4.26 -5.09
N THR A 40 -8.80 4.80 -6.06
CA THR A 40 -9.15 6.22 -6.10
C THR A 40 -10.59 6.47 -5.66
N ILE A 41 -10.88 7.70 -5.23
CA ILE A 41 -12.22 8.15 -4.84
C ILE A 41 -13.27 8.07 -5.98
N ASN A 42 -12.83 7.87 -7.22
CA ASN A 42 -13.71 7.71 -8.39
C ASN A 42 -13.80 6.24 -8.84
N ASP A 43 -13.58 5.30 -7.93
CA ASP A 43 -13.63 3.87 -8.19
C ASP A 43 -12.76 3.46 -9.39
N LYS A 44 -11.51 3.90 -9.36
CA LYS A 44 -10.45 3.44 -10.25
C LYS A 44 -9.40 2.70 -9.47
N ILE A 45 -8.93 1.59 -10.01
CA ILE A 45 -7.86 0.76 -9.48
C ILE A 45 -6.62 0.98 -10.36
N ILE A 46 -5.50 1.33 -9.73
CA ILE A 46 -4.20 1.39 -10.38
C ILE A 46 -3.38 0.21 -9.87
N ALA A 47 -3.09 -0.73 -10.76
CA ALA A 47 -2.15 -1.81 -10.50
C ALA A 47 -0.73 -1.37 -10.88
N ILE A 48 0.24 -1.69 -10.03
CA ILE A 48 1.65 -1.32 -10.20
C ILE A 48 2.46 -2.59 -10.41
N ALA A 49 3.23 -2.64 -11.50
CA ALA A 49 4.08 -3.76 -11.81
C ALA A 49 5.25 -3.88 -10.81
N ASP A 50 5.69 -5.12 -10.59
CA ASP A 50 6.86 -5.41 -9.79
C ASP A 50 8.10 -4.70 -10.37
N ASN A 51 8.98 -4.21 -9.49
CA ASN A 51 10.18 -3.45 -9.85
C ASN A 51 9.96 -2.09 -10.55
N LEU A 52 8.72 -1.56 -10.59
CA LEU A 52 8.48 -0.23 -11.10
C LEU A 52 9.24 0.82 -10.27
N ARG A 53 9.88 1.76 -10.94
CA ARG A 53 10.44 2.98 -10.33
C ARG A 53 9.67 4.18 -10.83
N ILE A 54 8.93 4.83 -9.95
CA ILE A 54 8.24 6.07 -10.29
C ILE A 54 9.21 7.27 -10.29
N PRO A 55 8.90 8.34 -11.05
CA PRO A 55 9.71 9.55 -11.06
C PRO A 55 9.78 10.18 -9.66
N LYS A 56 11.00 10.51 -9.20
CA LYS A 56 11.22 11.25 -7.94
C LYS A 56 10.67 12.68 -8.00
N SER A 57 10.72 13.31 -9.19
CA SER A 57 10.17 14.65 -9.40
C SER A 57 8.65 14.59 -9.47
N TYR A 58 7.98 15.38 -8.61
CA TYR A 58 6.53 15.50 -8.59
C TYR A 58 5.93 15.88 -9.96
N PHE A 59 6.52 16.82 -10.67
CA PHE A 59 6.04 17.21 -12.01
C PHE A 59 6.10 16.09 -13.04
N ARG A 60 7.11 15.20 -12.95
CA ARG A 60 7.19 14.02 -13.81
C ARG A 60 6.17 12.98 -13.40
N PHE A 61 5.96 12.80 -12.11
CA PHE A 61 4.92 11.92 -11.58
C PHE A 61 3.53 12.38 -12.01
N GLU A 62 3.23 13.68 -11.90
CA GLU A 62 1.95 14.24 -12.33
C GLU A 62 1.71 13.97 -13.83
N ARG A 63 2.71 14.18 -14.68
CA ARG A 63 2.61 13.87 -16.12
C ARG A 63 2.40 12.38 -16.38
N LEU A 64 3.06 11.51 -15.61
CA LEU A 64 2.86 10.06 -15.69
C LEU A 64 1.41 9.69 -15.35
N MET A 65 0.85 10.28 -14.28
CA MET A 65 -0.54 10.07 -13.89
C MET A 65 -1.52 10.59 -14.95
N VAL A 66 -1.28 11.77 -15.53
CA VAL A 66 -2.09 12.30 -16.66
C VAL A 66 -2.08 11.32 -17.84
N SER A 67 -0.92 10.76 -18.19
CA SER A 67 -0.84 9.75 -19.25
C SER A 67 -1.57 8.48 -18.89
N LEU A 68 -1.42 7.98 -17.66
CA LEU A 68 -2.12 6.79 -17.17
C LEU A 68 -3.65 6.96 -17.24
N PHE A 69 -4.18 8.10 -16.79
CA PHE A 69 -5.63 8.38 -16.84
C PHE A 69 -6.18 8.62 -18.24
N ARG A 70 -5.33 8.99 -19.20
CA ARG A 70 -5.72 9.14 -20.60
C ARG A 70 -5.71 7.81 -21.35
N ASP A 71 -4.66 7.00 -21.15
CA ASP A 71 -4.36 5.85 -21.98
C ASP A 71 -4.71 4.52 -21.26
N ASN A 72 -5.08 4.58 -19.98
CA ASN A 72 -5.36 3.45 -19.06
C ASN A 72 -4.17 2.49 -18.86
N LEU A 73 -3.04 2.74 -19.47
CA LEU A 73 -1.91 1.84 -19.48
C LEU A 73 -0.59 2.60 -19.68
N ILE A 74 0.41 2.28 -18.88
CA ILE A 74 1.79 2.71 -19.07
C ILE A 74 2.65 1.50 -19.38
N LYS A 75 3.45 1.58 -20.44
CA LYS A 75 4.38 0.53 -20.86
C LYS A 75 5.82 1.02 -20.83
N SER A 76 6.75 0.09 -20.63
CA SER A 76 8.17 0.32 -20.88
C SER A 76 8.46 0.44 -22.38
N ASN A 77 9.66 0.86 -22.72
CA ASN A 77 10.13 0.89 -24.12
C ASN A 77 10.13 -0.52 -24.76
N GLU A 78 10.21 -1.56 -23.95
CA GLU A 78 10.20 -2.98 -24.37
C GLU A 78 8.79 -3.57 -24.45
N GLY A 79 7.76 -2.77 -24.12
CA GLY A 79 6.36 -3.17 -24.18
C GLY A 79 5.80 -3.81 -22.90
N ALA A 80 6.61 -3.99 -21.86
CA ALA A 80 6.13 -4.51 -20.57
C ALA A 80 5.19 -3.50 -19.90
N ILE A 81 4.08 -4.00 -19.32
CA ILE A 81 3.12 -3.18 -18.56
C ILE A 81 3.79 -2.74 -17.25
N LEU A 82 3.81 -1.45 -17.00
CA LEU A 82 4.35 -0.83 -15.79
C LEU A 82 3.25 -0.37 -14.83
N MET A 83 2.17 0.18 -15.37
CA MET A 83 0.98 0.57 -14.61
C MET A 83 -0.25 0.33 -15.46
N GLU A 84 -1.33 -0.11 -14.82
CA GLU A 84 -2.63 -0.32 -15.45
C GLU A 84 -3.71 0.34 -14.63
N LEU A 85 -4.63 1.04 -15.29
CA LEU A 85 -5.80 1.69 -14.71
C LEU A 85 -7.05 0.96 -15.19
N SER A 86 -7.85 0.49 -14.26
CA SER A 86 -9.15 -0.13 -14.51
C SER A 86 -10.25 0.51 -13.68
N ASP A 87 -11.51 0.31 -14.09
CA ASP A 87 -12.67 0.60 -13.27
C ASP A 87 -12.83 -0.49 -12.21
N GLY A 88 -13.18 -0.09 -10.98
CA GLY A 88 -13.47 -1.02 -9.91
C GLY A 88 -13.58 -0.34 -8.56
N THR A 89 -14.51 -0.79 -7.76
CA THR A 89 -14.70 -0.40 -6.37
C THR A 89 -13.58 -0.96 -5.49
N PHE A 90 -13.52 -0.52 -4.24
CA PHE A 90 -12.58 -1.11 -3.28
C PHE A 90 -12.88 -2.60 -3.01
N ALA A 91 -14.16 -2.98 -3.01
CA ALA A 91 -14.56 -4.39 -2.89
C ALA A 91 -14.05 -5.23 -4.07
N ASP A 92 -14.17 -4.71 -5.31
CA ASP A 92 -13.63 -5.38 -6.49
C ASP A 92 -12.10 -5.56 -6.38
N LEU A 93 -11.38 -4.58 -5.84
CA LEU A 93 -9.95 -4.70 -5.60
C LEU A 93 -9.63 -5.80 -4.56
N VAL A 94 -10.40 -5.90 -3.48
CA VAL A 94 -10.24 -6.98 -2.49
C VAL A 94 -10.52 -8.34 -3.13
N ASP A 95 -11.54 -8.45 -3.99
CA ASP A 95 -11.87 -9.68 -4.72
C ASP A 95 -10.79 -10.08 -5.75
N ILE A 96 -10.10 -9.10 -6.33
CA ILE A 96 -8.94 -9.34 -7.23
C ILE A 96 -7.74 -9.86 -6.44
N ILE A 97 -7.41 -9.22 -5.31
CA ILE A 97 -6.24 -9.57 -4.48
C ILE A 97 -6.48 -10.87 -3.70
N LYS A 98 -7.71 -11.10 -3.23
CA LYS A 98 -8.14 -12.23 -2.37
C LYS A 98 -7.24 -12.41 -1.15
N PRO A 99 -7.06 -11.36 -0.33
CA PRO A 99 -6.27 -11.48 0.87
C PRO A 99 -7.03 -12.27 1.93
N ASP A 100 -6.31 -13.02 2.77
CA ASP A 100 -6.90 -13.68 3.95
C ASP A 100 -7.27 -12.68 5.04
N MET A 101 -6.60 -11.52 5.04
CA MET A 101 -6.84 -10.44 5.99
C MET A 101 -6.65 -9.06 5.34
N VAL A 102 -7.58 -8.14 5.61
CA VAL A 102 -7.50 -6.73 5.19
C VAL A 102 -7.40 -5.84 6.43
N ILE A 103 -6.27 -5.20 6.64
CA ILE A 103 -6.00 -4.34 7.81
C ILE A 103 -6.07 -2.87 7.39
N GLY A 104 -6.96 -2.11 8.03
CA GLY A 104 -7.03 -0.65 7.85
C GLY A 104 -6.05 0.09 8.78
N LEU A 105 -5.41 1.14 8.27
CA LEU A 105 -4.58 2.06 9.06
C LEU A 105 -5.23 3.44 9.05
N SER A 106 -5.74 3.85 10.20
CA SER A 106 -6.49 5.10 10.39
C SER A 106 -6.28 5.66 11.78
N SER A 107 -6.24 6.99 11.92
CA SER A 107 -6.12 7.66 13.21
C SER A 107 -7.31 7.41 14.16
N VAL A 108 -8.45 6.93 13.65
CA VAL A 108 -9.63 6.54 14.44
C VAL A 108 -9.71 5.03 14.71
N GLY A 109 -8.71 4.26 14.28
CA GLY A 109 -8.62 2.84 14.57
C GLY A 109 -8.26 2.53 16.02
N VAL A 110 -8.30 1.24 16.38
CA VAL A 110 -7.86 0.78 17.70
C VAL A 110 -6.40 1.12 17.90
N GLN A 111 -6.08 1.73 19.05
CA GLN A 111 -4.71 2.14 19.36
C GLN A 111 -3.79 0.93 19.43
N SER A 112 -2.69 0.99 18.67
CA SER A 112 -1.69 -0.06 18.56
C SER A 112 -0.31 0.56 18.31
N ASN A 113 0.64 -0.22 17.83
CA ASN A 113 1.93 0.22 17.33
C ASN A 113 2.26 -0.51 16.02
N ALA A 114 3.26 -0.02 15.28
CA ALA A 114 3.64 -0.57 13.99
C ALA A 114 4.06 -2.06 14.08
N GLN A 115 4.82 -2.44 15.10
CA GLN A 115 5.26 -3.82 15.28
C GLN A 115 4.08 -4.80 15.44
N LYS A 116 3.13 -4.50 16.34
CA LYS A 116 1.95 -5.37 16.54
C LYS A 116 1.08 -5.49 15.30
N VAL A 117 0.96 -4.40 14.53
CA VAL A 117 0.22 -4.44 13.27
C VAL A 117 0.94 -5.31 12.25
N ALA A 118 2.26 -5.22 12.14
CA ALA A 118 3.07 -6.09 11.28
C ALA A 118 3.00 -7.56 11.70
N GLU A 119 3.07 -7.85 13.01
CA GLU A 119 2.88 -9.21 13.56
C GLU A 119 1.50 -9.77 13.19
N ASN A 120 0.45 -8.95 13.32
CA ASN A 120 -0.90 -9.36 12.93
C ASN A 120 -1.01 -9.59 11.42
N ALA A 121 -0.40 -8.74 10.59
CA ALA A 121 -0.37 -8.93 9.14
C ALA A 121 0.32 -10.24 8.75
N GLN A 122 1.41 -10.61 9.42
CA GLN A 122 2.13 -11.86 9.17
C GLN A 122 1.46 -13.11 9.73
N SER A 123 0.40 -12.99 10.53
CA SER A 123 -0.37 -14.13 11.02
C SER A 123 -1.24 -14.77 9.94
N ALA A 124 -1.41 -14.14 8.80
CA ALA A 124 -2.09 -14.65 7.61
C ALA A 124 -1.08 -14.85 6.47
N ASP A 125 -1.34 -15.82 5.59
CA ASP A 125 -0.47 -16.10 4.44
C ASP A 125 -0.44 -14.92 3.47
N HIS A 126 -1.61 -14.29 3.24
CA HIS A 126 -1.76 -13.12 2.40
C HIS A 126 -2.54 -12.02 3.12
N SER A 127 -1.88 -10.96 3.50
CA SER A 127 -2.52 -9.80 4.12
C SER A 127 -2.45 -8.56 3.24
N SER A 128 -3.48 -7.72 3.32
CA SER A 128 -3.51 -6.39 2.69
C SER A 128 -3.52 -5.30 3.74
N LEU A 129 -2.61 -4.34 3.61
CA LEU A 129 -2.52 -3.14 4.44
C LEU A 129 -3.11 -1.96 3.67
N VAL A 130 -4.12 -1.32 4.24
CA VAL A 130 -4.84 -0.21 3.60
C VAL A 130 -4.52 1.09 4.32
N VAL A 131 -3.88 2.02 3.61
CA VAL A 131 -3.47 3.33 4.14
C VAL A 131 -4.23 4.44 3.41
N GLY A 132 -4.82 5.39 4.15
CA GLY A 132 -5.53 6.51 3.56
C GLY A 132 -4.59 7.50 2.87
N GLY A 133 -4.72 7.64 1.54
CA GLY A 133 -3.95 8.58 0.70
C GLY A 133 -4.67 9.93 0.49
N PHE A 134 -5.31 10.51 1.50
CA PHE A 134 -6.10 11.73 1.40
C PHE A 134 -5.71 12.75 2.49
N ALA A 135 -5.91 14.05 2.20
CA ALA A 135 -5.46 15.13 3.07
C ALA A 135 -6.24 15.24 4.40
N LYS A 136 -7.52 14.90 4.39
CA LYS A 136 -8.42 15.02 5.56
C LYS A 136 -9.49 13.94 5.53
N GLY A 137 -9.99 13.58 6.73
CA GLY A 137 -11.09 12.64 6.93
C GLY A 137 -10.61 11.22 7.15
N HIS A 138 -11.50 10.29 6.92
CA HIS A 138 -11.31 8.86 7.16
C HIS A 138 -11.75 8.07 5.92
N PHE A 139 -11.59 6.75 5.93
CA PHE A 139 -12.12 5.88 4.89
C PHE A 139 -13.63 6.12 4.70
N SER A 140 -14.10 5.99 3.48
CA SER A 140 -15.53 6.00 3.19
C SER A 140 -16.19 4.73 3.70
N GLU A 141 -17.51 4.75 3.85
CA GLU A 141 -18.29 3.58 4.28
C GLU A 141 -18.05 2.38 3.36
N ASN A 142 -18.03 2.60 2.05
CA ASN A 142 -17.75 1.54 1.05
C ASN A 142 -16.38 0.89 1.24
N VAL A 143 -15.38 1.61 1.74
CA VAL A 143 -14.07 1.05 2.06
C VAL A 143 -14.12 0.32 3.39
N THR A 144 -14.71 0.96 4.43
CA THR A 144 -14.75 0.37 5.78
C THR A 144 -15.48 -0.95 5.87
N THR A 145 -16.49 -1.17 5.03
CA THR A 145 -17.23 -2.46 4.96
C THR A 145 -16.37 -3.63 4.50
N SER A 146 -15.31 -3.37 3.74
CA SER A 146 -14.37 -4.39 3.25
C SER A 146 -13.09 -4.45 4.10
N LEU A 147 -12.94 -3.60 5.11
CA LEU A 147 -11.83 -3.70 6.06
C LEU A 147 -12.15 -4.70 7.17
N GLY A 148 -11.13 -5.43 7.58
CA GLY A 148 -11.13 -6.16 8.85
C GLY A 148 -10.71 -5.22 10.00
N PRO A 149 -9.76 -5.63 10.84
CA PRO A 149 -9.31 -4.79 11.96
C PRO A 149 -8.70 -3.49 11.44
N THR A 150 -9.01 -2.39 12.12
CA THR A 150 -8.47 -1.07 11.80
C THR A 150 -7.69 -0.54 13.00
N TYR A 151 -6.43 -0.14 12.77
CA TYR A 151 -5.50 0.29 13.81
C TYR A 151 -5.02 1.72 13.63
N SER A 152 -4.75 2.38 14.76
CA SER A 152 -3.96 3.60 14.84
C SER A 152 -2.59 3.28 15.44
N ILE A 153 -1.51 3.62 14.74
CA ILE A 153 -0.13 3.36 15.20
C ILE A 153 0.51 4.54 15.92
N SER A 154 -0.26 5.59 16.18
CA SER A 154 0.22 6.80 16.84
C SER A 154 -0.92 7.55 17.50
N ASN A 155 -0.63 8.25 18.59
CA ASN A 155 -1.59 9.17 19.27
C ASN A 155 -1.80 10.48 18.51
N ILE A 156 -1.00 10.76 17.51
CA ILE A 156 -1.11 11.93 16.62
C ILE A 156 -1.29 11.46 15.17
N ALA A 157 -1.96 12.28 14.36
CA ALA A 157 -2.11 12.01 12.94
C ALA A 157 -0.72 12.02 12.26
N LEU A 158 -0.44 10.96 11.52
CA LEU A 158 0.78 10.81 10.72
C LEU A 158 0.45 10.96 9.23
N GLU A 159 1.41 11.45 8.47
CA GLU A 159 1.35 11.44 7.01
C GLU A 159 1.37 9.99 6.49
N ALA A 160 0.68 9.74 5.37
CA ALA A 160 0.50 8.39 4.82
C ALA A 160 1.85 7.68 4.56
N HIS A 161 2.84 8.37 3.99
CA HIS A 161 4.16 7.81 3.74
C HIS A 161 4.90 7.41 5.03
N VAL A 162 4.71 8.17 6.12
CA VAL A 162 5.31 7.83 7.44
C VAL A 162 4.66 6.57 8.02
N VAL A 163 3.34 6.40 7.85
CA VAL A 163 2.63 5.17 8.24
C VAL A 163 3.19 3.98 7.47
N ILE A 164 3.29 4.12 6.14
CA ILE A 164 3.83 3.08 5.25
C ILE A 164 5.26 2.71 5.65
N ALA A 165 6.16 3.68 5.81
CA ALA A 165 7.54 3.46 6.21
C ALA A 165 7.65 2.63 7.50
N ARG A 166 6.88 3.02 8.53
CA ARG A 166 6.92 2.35 9.83
C ARG A 166 6.42 0.92 9.78
N ILE A 167 5.32 0.67 9.07
CA ILE A 167 4.73 -0.68 8.96
C ILE A 167 5.62 -1.59 8.12
N LEU A 168 6.07 -1.14 6.94
CA LEU A 168 6.90 -1.97 6.06
C LEU A 168 8.24 -2.30 6.71
N TYR A 169 8.86 -1.35 7.42
CA TYR A 169 10.07 -1.62 8.20
C TYR A 169 9.88 -2.72 9.26
N GLU A 170 8.76 -2.71 10.00
CA GLU A 170 8.48 -3.77 10.95
C GLU A 170 8.20 -5.12 10.28
N CYS A 171 7.53 -5.12 9.12
CA CYS A 171 7.37 -6.33 8.31
C CYS A 171 8.71 -6.92 7.87
N GLU A 172 9.66 -6.09 7.41
CA GLU A 172 11.01 -6.51 7.03
C GLU A 172 11.76 -7.15 8.20
N LYS A 173 11.77 -6.51 9.35
CA LYS A 173 12.40 -7.03 10.57
C LYS A 173 11.87 -8.41 10.99
N LEU A 174 10.59 -8.64 10.83
CA LEU A 174 9.97 -9.93 11.18
C LEU A 174 10.38 -11.03 10.20
N LEU A 175 10.50 -10.70 8.91
CA LEU A 175 10.97 -11.65 7.89
C LEU A 175 12.44 -12.02 8.11
N GLU A 176 13.31 -11.06 8.42
CA GLU A 176 14.72 -11.31 8.73
C GLU A 176 14.87 -12.25 9.92
N LYS A 177 14.11 -12.02 11.01
CA LYS A 177 14.12 -12.92 12.18
C LYS A 177 13.64 -14.35 11.86
N GLY A 178 12.66 -14.50 10.94
CA GLY A 178 12.19 -15.79 10.47
C GLY A 178 13.29 -16.59 9.76
N ILE A 179 14.07 -15.92 8.93
CA ILE A 179 15.19 -16.53 8.18
C ILE A 179 16.30 -17.00 9.13
N ASP A 180 16.66 -16.19 10.14
CA ASP A 180 17.69 -16.54 11.12
C ASP A 180 17.29 -17.78 11.96
N HIS A 181 16.02 -17.92 12.32
CA HIS A 181 15.52 -19.07 13.07
C HIS A 181 15.48 -20.36 12.23
N GLU A 182 15.26 -20.29 10.92
CA GLU A 182 15.35 -21.48 10.04
C GLU A 182 16.79 -21.88 9.74
N GLY A 183 17.69 -20.94 9.62
CA GLY A 183 19.13 -21.16 9.47
C GLY A 183 19.74 -21.88 10.68
N ASP A 184 19.36 -21.48 11.88
CA ASP A 184 19.83 -22.08 13.14
C ASP A 184 19.30 -23.51 13.38
N LYS A 185 18.08 -23.80 12.89
CA LYS A 185 17.51 -25.17 12.94
C LYS A 185 18.21 -26.12 11.96
N LYS A 186 18.58 -25.65 10.79
CA LYS A 186 19.33 -26.48 9.80
C LYS A 186 20.75 -26.76 10.24
N SER A 187 21.43 -25.79 10.87
CA SER A 187 22.80 -26.01 11.39
C SER A 187 22.84 -26.99 12.58
N ARG A 188 21.78 -27.09 13.39
CA ARG A 188 21.70 -28.05 14.49
C ARG A 188 21.34 -29.48 14.06
N GLN A 189 20.76 -29.67 12.87
CA GLN A 189 20.46 -31.00 12.30
C GLN A 189 21.64 -31.63 11.53
N ILE A 190 22.66 -30.87 11.17
CA ILE A 190 23.85 -31.35 10.44
C ILE A 190 25.01 -31.71 11.42
N GLY A 191 24.85 -31.40 12.71
CA GLY A 191 25.86 -31.62 13.76
C GLY A 191 25.54 -32.75 14.77
N ALA A 192 24.67 -33.71 14.40
CA ALA A 192 24.33 -34.86 15.21
C ALA A 192 24.65 -36.17 14.49
#